data_114669fabc507e315465443ee4f786c1
#
_entry.id   114669fabc507e315465443ee4f786c1
#
_cell.length_a   1.000
_cell.length_b   1.000
_cell.length_c   1.000
_cell.angle_alpha   90.00
_cell.angle_beta   90.00
_cell.angle_gamma   90.00
#
_symmetry.space_group_name_H-M   'P 1'
#
loop_
_entity.id
_entity.type
_entity.pdbx_description
1 polymer ?
#
loop_
_entity_poly.entity_id
_entity_poly.type
_entity_poly.pdbx_seq_one_letter_code
_entity_poly.pdbx_strand_id
1 'polypeptide(L)'
;ALHDEQIDEIIVSTHPESKGSSWLRGNLIDRARKVAGDVPVEHVVVDLSQPRERAHVLVLGSQTVVGEPVLEAVRERAEASPAEFTVVVPADPPGAEQRMKRTLAQLRAAGIEATGHVGDPDPVCAAVNALHDEQIDEIILSTFPEATSGWLRRDVIGRIRKHTDIPIRHVVVEPAEAEAAASR
;
A
#
# COMPACT_ATOMS: atom_id res chain seq x y z
N ALA A 1 19.48 12.28 25.37
CA ALA A 1 18.34 12.86 26.07
C ALA A 1 17.11 12.09 25.62
N LEU A 2 16.63 11.17 26.45
CA LEU A 2 15.32 10.56 26.29
C LEU A 2 14.30 11.66 26.63
N HIS A 3 13.43 11.98 25.72
CA HIS A 3 12.29 12.86 26.00
C HIS A 3 11.44 12.17 27.08
N ASP A 4 11.11 12.92 28.12
CA ASP A 4 10.19 12.56 29.20
C ASP A 4 8.76 12.58 28.63
N GLU A 5 8.45 11.66 27.72
CA GLU A 5 7.06 11.41 27.31
C GLU A 5 6.45 10.48 28.35
N GLN A 6 5.44 10.98 29.03
CA GLN A 6 4.66 10.19 29.98
C GLN A 6 3.84 9.18 29.17
N ILE A 7 4.21 7.92 29.27
CA ILE A 7 3.52 6.81 28.61
C ILE A 7 2.49 6.26 29.59
N ASP A 8 1.21 6.36 29.24
CA ASP A 8 0.11 5.92 30.11
C ASP A 8 -0.23 4.42 29.86
N GLU A 9 0.06 3.89 28.65
CA GLU A 9 -0.23 2.51 28.27
C GLU A 9 0.70 2.04 27.15
N ILE A 10 1.01 0.75 27.12
CA ILE A 10 1.77 0.10 26.04
C ILE A 10 0.91 -1.00 25.43
N ILE A 11 0.62 -0.92 24.12
CA ILE A 11 -0.08 -1.96 23.38
C ILE A 11 0.93 -2.74 22.54
N VAL A 12 1.03 -4.06 22.78
CA VAL A 12 1.89 -4.97 21.99
C VAL A 12 1.00 -5.84 21.13
N SER A 13 1.09 -5.70 19.80
CA SER A 13 0.38 -6.57 18.86
C SER A 13 1.27 -7.70 18.38
N THR A 14 0.73 -8.92 18.29
CA THR A 14 1.42 -10.08 17.72
C THR A 14 0.49 -10.87 16.81
N HIS A 15 1.07 -11.66 15.89
CA HIS A 15 0.32 -12.61 15.08
C HIS A 15 -0.03 -13.89 15.89
N PRO A 16 -1.09 -14.62 15.52
CA PRO A 16 -1.35 -15.96 16.03
C PRO A 16 -0.20 -16.90 15.70
N GLU A 17 -0.06 -17.96 16.46
CA GLU A 17 1.08 -18.87 16.35
C GLU A 17 1.16 -19.61 15.01
N SER A 18 2.12 -19.26 14.16
CA SER A 18 2.65 -20.21 13.16
C SER A 18 3.71 -21.10 13.82
N LYS A 19 3.72 -22.40 13.48
CA LYS A 19 4.64 -23.41 14.00
C LYS A 19 6.10 -22.95 13.84
N GLY A 20 6.71 -22.38 14.88
CA GLY A 20 8.13 -22.02 14.89
C GLY A 20 8.54 -20.75 15.63
N SER A 21 7.61 -19.88 16.02
CA SER A 21 7.97 -18.59 16.65
C SER A 21 7.45 -18.39 18.09
N SER A 22 6.95 -19.45 18.73
CA SER A 22 6.33 -19.35 20.07
C SER A 22 7.31 -18.89 21.17
N TRP A 23 8.59 -19.23 21.06
CA TRP A 23 9.61 -18.88 22.05
C TRP A 23 9.96 -17.38 22.08
N LEU A 24 9.86 -16.70 20.92
CA LEU A 24 10.16 -15.26 20.81
C LEU A 24 9.05 -14.39 21.45
N ARG A 25 7.82 -14.85 21.41
CA ARG A 25 6.64 -14.08 21.83
C ARG A 25 6.46 -14.04 23.36
N GLY A 26 6.53 -15.17 24.04
CA GLY A 26 6.46 -15.21 25.50
C GLY A 26 7.54 -14.32 26.13
N ASN A 27 8.75 -14.37 25.59
CA ASN A 27 9.87 -13.58 26.08
C ASN A 27 9.72 -12.07 25.75
N LEU A 28 9.11 -11.69 24.62
CA LEU A 28 8.96 -10.27 24.25
C LEU A 28 7.94 -9.56 25.15
N ILE A 29 6.78 -10.18 25.40
CA ILE A 29 5.71 -9.59 26.22
C ILE A 29 6.16 -9.52 27.68
N ASP A 30 6.78 -10.58 28.20
CA ASP A 30 7.32 -10.58 29.57
C ASP A 30 8.45 -9.56 29.74
N ARG A 31 9.28 -9.39 28.71
CA ARG A 31 10.31 -8.34 28.71
C ARG A 31 9.70 -6.94 28.62
N ALA A 32 8.69 -6.75 27.79
CA ALA A 32 7.97 -5.48 27.71
C ALA A 32 7.35 -5.11 29.07
N ARG A 33 6.66 -6.04 29.71
CA ARG A 33 6.12 -5.83 31.07
C ARG A 33 7.18 -5.53 32.11
N LYS A 34 8.31 -6.22 32.03
CA LYS A 34 9.42 -5.99 32.99
C LYS A 34 10.08 -4.63 32.81
N VAL A 35 10.15 -4.10 31.59
CA VAL A 35 10.72 -2.79 31.29
C VAL A 35 9.70 -1.67 31.53
N ALA A 36 8.42 -1.93 31.31
CA ALA A 36 7.33 -0.99 31.48
C ALA A 36 7.09 -0.60 32.97
N GLY A 37 7.54 -1.44 33.92
CA GLY A 37 7.34 -1.18 35.36
C GLY A 37 5.85 -1.13 35.70
N ASP A 38 5.35 0.01 36.15
CA ASP A 38 3.95 0.22 36.53
C ASP A 38 3.03 0.62 35.36
N VAL A 39 3.60 0.80 34.13
CA VAL A 39 2.80 1.13 32.94
C VAL A 39 2.07 -0.13 32.46
N PRO A 40 0.73 -0.09 32.29
CA PRO A 40 -0.03 -1.23 31.79
C PRO A 40 0.43 -1.65 30.42
N VAL A 41 0.61 -2.98 30.22
CA VAL A 41 0.96 -3.58 28.92
C VAL A 41 -0.18 -4.46 28.47
N GLU A 42 -0.93 -4.01 27.47
CA GLU A 42 -1.97 -4.80 26.80
C GLU A 42 -1.35 -5.63 25.68
N HIS A 43 -1.76 -6.89 25.57
CA HIS A 43 -1.34 -7.77 24.50
C HIS A 43 -2.53 -8.09 23.60
N VAL A 44 -2.46 -7.67 22.34
CA VAL A 44 -3.47 -7.93 21.31
C VAL A 44 -2.92 -8.95 20.32
N VAL A 45 -3.62 -10.07 20.16
CA VAL A 45 -3.31 -11.06 19.12
C VAL A 45 -4.14 -10.72 17.89
N VAL A 46 -3.48 -10.34 16.81
CA VAL A 46 -4.12 -10.03 15.53
C VAL A 46 -4.01 -11.24 14.60
N ASP A 47 -5.13 -11.91 14.36
CA ASP A 47 -5.19 -13.03 13.40
C ASP A 47 -5.33 -12.49 11.99
N LEU A 48 -4.20 -12.40 11.29
CA LEU A 48 -4.12 -11.97 9.91
C LEU A 48 -4.47 -13.09 8.91
N SER A 49 -4.69 -14.31 9.36
CA SER A 49 -5.11 -15.44 8.52
C SER A 49 -6.63 -15.51 8.31
N GLN A 50 -7.40 -14.69 9.03
CA GLN A 50 -8.83 -14.58 8.78
C GLN A 50 -9.10 -13.89 7.45
N PRO A 51 -10.01 -14.43 6.60
CA PRO A 51 -10.40 -13.74 5.39
C PRO A 51 -10.95 -12.37 5.76
N ARG A 52 -10.34 -11.31 5.23
CA ARG A 52 -10.89 -9.98 5.39
C ARG A 52 -12.23 -9.90 4.68
N GLU A 53 -13.17 -9.17 5.25
CA GLU A 53 -14.43 -8.86 4.58
C GLU A 53 -14.23 -8.04 3.30
N ARG A 54 -13.10 -7.33 3.21
CA ARG A 54 -12.69 -6.50 2.06
C ARG A 54 -11.27 -6.83 1.65
N ALA A 55 -11.04 -6.97 0.35
CA ALA A 55 -9.70 -7.10 -0.20
C ALA A 55 -8.98 -5.74 -0.16
N HIS A 56 -7.69 -5.73 0.13
CA HIS A 56 -6.88 -4.52 0.09
C HIS A 56 -6.08 -4.45 -1.22
N VAL A 57 -6.36 -3.43 -2.02
CA VAL A 57 -5.81 -3.26 -3.36
C VAL A 57 -4.83 -2.09 -3.40
N LEU A 58 -3.57 -2.36 -3.72
CA LEU A 58 -2.57 -1.34 -3.99
C LEU A 58 -2.72 -0.80 -5.41
N VAL A 59 -2.93 0.50 -5.56
CA VAL A 59 -2.90 1.18 -6.86
C VAL A 59 -1.57 1.92 -7.00
N LEU A 60 -0.67 1.39 -7.84
CA LEU A 60 0.67 1.93 -8.05
C LEU A 60 0.79 2.56 -9.44
N GLY A 61 1.12 3.80 -9.49
CA GLY A 61 1.37 4.52 -10.74
C GLY A 61 2.07 5.84 -10.51
N SER A 62 2.77 6.33 -11.51
CA SER A 62 3.41 7.65 -11.45
C SER A 62 2.56 8.69 -12.21
N GLN A 63 2.94 9.07 -13.40
CA GLN A 63 2.17 10.00 -14.23
C GLN A 63 0.87 9.41 -14.77
N THR A 64 0.79 8.09 -14.85
CA THR A 64 -0.32 7.32 -15.36
C THR A 64 -1.46 7.15 -14.36
N VAL A 65 -1.21 7.36 -13.06
CA VAL A 65 -2.18 7.08 -11.99
C VAL A 65 -3.47 7.89 -12.09
N VAL A 66 -3.44 9.04 -12.74
CA VAL A 66 -4.62 9.92 -12.99
C VAL A 66 -5.41 9.54 -14.23
N GLY A 67 -4.92 8.60 -15.05
CA GLY A 67 -5.55 8.22 -16.31
C GLY A 67 -6.85 7.46 -16.15
N GLU A 68 -7.80 7.70 -17.07
CA GLU A 68 -9.11 7.03 -17.07
C GLU A 68 -9.01 5.49 -17.04
N PRO A 69 -8.08 4.83 -17.76
CA PRO A 69 -7.96 3.36 -17.68
C PRO A 69 -7.66 2.84 -16.25
N VAL A 70 -6.96 3.62 -15.41
CA VAL A 70 -6.72 3.26 -14.01
C VAL A 70 -8.00 3.37 -13.20
N LEU A 71 -8.76 4.46 -13.38
CA LEU A 71 -10.04 4.67 -12.69
C LEU A 71 -11.04 3.58 -13.07
N GLU A 72 -11.07 3.17 -14.33
CA GLU A 72 -11.91 2.09 -14.81
C GLU A 72 -11.51 0.76 -14.19
N ALA A 73 -10.21 0.42 -14.15
CA ALA A 73 -9.71 -0.79 -13.50
C ALA A 73 -10.05 -0.85 -12.01
N VAL A 74 -9.99 0.29 -11.31
CA VAL A 74 -10.37 0.39 -9.90
C VAL A 74 -11.89 0.24 -9.72
N ARG A 75 -12.72 0.85 -10.59
CA ARG A 75 -14.19 0.68 -10.57
C ARG A 75 -14.59 -0.78 -10.78
N GLU A 76 -14.09 -1.42 -11.84
CA GLU A 76 -14.36 -2.84 -12.12
C GLU A 76 -13.98 -3.71 -10.92
N ARG A 77 -12.83 -3.40 -10.28
CA ARG A 77 -12.40 -4.15 -9.10
C ARG A 77 -13.31 -3.91 -7.90
N ALA A 78 -13.78 -2.68 -7.67
CA ALA A 78 -14.70 -2.33 -6.59
C ALA A 78 -16.08 -2.97 -6.78
N GLU A 79 -16.55 -3.11 -8.02
CA GLU A 79 -17.82 -3.74 -8.37
C GLU A 79 -17.77 -5.28 -8.22
N ALA A 80 -16.60 -5.89 -8.42
CA ALA A 80 -16.45 -7.35 -8.38
C ALA A 80 -16.59 -7.93 -6.96
N SER A 81 -16.08 -7.26 -5.95
CA SER A 81 -16.22 -7.63 -4.53
C SER A 81 -15.80 -6.49 -3.62
N PRO A 82 -16.20 -6.48 -2.34
CA PRO A 82 -15.79 -5.46 -1.39
C PRO A 82 -14.26 -5.30 -1.37
N ALA A 83 -13.79 -4.07 -1.55
CA ALA A 83 -12.38 -3.76 -1.57
C ALA A 83 -12.12 -2.38 -0.94
N GLU A 84 -10.93 -2.19 -0.41
CA GLU A 84 -10.34 -0.92 -0.02
C GLU A 84 -9.10 -0.67 -0.86
N PHE A 85 -8.79 0.60 -1.11
CA PHE A 85 -7.75 0.98 -2.05
C PHE A 85 -6.73 1.90 -1.40
N THR A 86 -5.43 1.59 -1.59
CA THR A 86 -4.33 2.50 -1.26
C THR A 86 -3.62 2.93 -2.53
N VAL A 87 -3.60 4.23 -2.79
CA VAL A 87 -2.92 4.82 -3.96
C VAL A 87 -1.52 5.23 -3.56
N VAL A 88 -0.52 4.61 -4.17
CA VAL A 88 0.89 4.95 -3.95
C VAL A 88 1.48 5.55 -5.23
N VAL A 89 1.98 6.77 -5.10
CA VAL A 89 2.63 7.49 -6.21
C VAL A 89 4.09 7.70 -5.85
N PRO A 90 5.05 7.10 -6.59
CA PRO A 90 6.47 7.35 -6.36
C PRO A 90 6.81 8.84 -6.44
N ALA A 91 7.70 9.29 -5.55
CA ALA A 91 8.06 10.72 -5.44
C ALA A 91 8.68 11.30 -6.73
N ASP A 92 9.31 10.46 -7.54
CA ASP A 92 9.87 10.83 -8.84
C ASP A 92 8.94 10.39 -10.00
N PRO A 93 8.64 11.26 -10.97
CA PRO A 93 9.03 12.66 -11.12
C PRO A 93 8.23 13.61 -10.20
N PRO A 94 8.66 14.88 -10.05
CA PRO A 94 7.98 15.89 -9.24
C PRO A 94 6.47 15.99 -9.52
N GLY A 95 5.69 16.42 -8.51
CA GLY A 95 4.24 16.54 -8.61
C GLY A 95 3.47 15.28 -8.18
N ALA A 96 4.14 14.31 -7.55
CA ALA A 96 3.53 13.07 -7.06
C ALA A 96 2.35 13.33 -6.12
N GLU A 97 2.49 14.25 -5.16
CA GLU A 97 1.44 14.60 -4.21
C GLU A 97 0.18 15.15 -4.90
N GLN A 98 0.37 16.00 -5.92
CA GLN A 98 -0.75 16.55 -6.68
C GLN A 98 -1.47 15.46 -7.49
N ARG A 99 -0.73 14.55 -8.12
CA ARG A 99 -1.31 13.41 -8.86
C ARG A 99 -2.08 12.49 -7.90
N MET A 100 -1.49 12.14 -6.77
CA MET A 100 -2.15 11.34 -5.74
C MET A 100 -3.47 11.99 -5.28
N LYS A 101 -3.44 13.26 -4.85
CA LYS A 101 -4.64 13.98 -4.41
C LYS A 101 -5.72 14.02 -5.47
N ARG A 102 -5.35 14.20 -6.74
CA ARG A 102 -6.27 14.20 -7.87
C ARG A 102 -6.92 12.82 -8.07
N THR A 103 -6.12 11.76 -8.07
CA THR A 103 -6.63 10.38 -8.18
C THR A 103 -7.61 10.08 -7.06
N LEU A 104 -7.27 10.41 -5.80
CA LEU A 104 -8.18 10.23 -4.67
C LEU A 104 -9.47 11.03 -4.82
N ALA A 105 -9.41 12.25 -5.36
CA ALA A 105 -10.60 13.05 -5.62
C ALA A 105 -11.50 12.42 -6.71
N GLN A 106 -10.90 11.89 -7.77
CA GLN A 106 -11.61 11.18 -8.85
C GLN A 106 -12.28 9.89 -8.34
N LEU A 107 -11.57 9.09 -7.54
CA LEU A 107 -12.12 7.87 -6.92
C LEU A 107 -13.29 8.22 -5.99
N ARG A 108 -13.12 9.24 -5.14
CA ARG A 108 -14.19 9.72 -4.26
C ARG A 108 -15.41 10.20 -5.04
N ALA A 109 -15.22 10.91 -6.15
CA ALA A 109 -16.33 11.33 -7.03
C ALA A 109 -17.06 10.14 -7.67
N ALA A 110 -16.38 9.01 -7.85
CA ALA A 110 -16.96 7.74 -8.29
C ALA A 110 -17.56 6.90 -7.13
N GLY A 111 -17.60 7.42 -5.91
CA GLY A 111 -18.10 6.70 -4.73
C GLY A 111 -17.17 5.63 -4.18
N ILE A 112 -15.90 5.65 -4.56
CA ILE A 112 -14.88 4.70 -4.12
C ILE A 112 -14.03 5.33 -3.03
N GLU A 113 -14.03 4.71 -1.85
CA GLU A 113 -13.15 5.11 -0.75
C GLU A 113 -11.73 4.61 -0.99
N ALA A 114 -10.79 5.54 -0.94
CA ALA A 114 -9.38 5.23 -1.09
C ALA A 114 -8.53 6.14 -0.20
N THR A 115 -7.44 5.60 0.29
CA THR A 115 -6.35 6.33 0.93
C THR A 115 -5.16 6.44 -0.02
N GLY A 116 -4.13 7.21 0.35
CA GLY A 116 -2.93 7.25 -0.46
C GLY A 116 -1.82 8.08 0.14
N HIS A 117 -0.61 7.79 -0.32
CA HIS A 117 0.59 8.52 0.08
C HIS A 117 1.62 8.57 -1.07
N VAL A 118 2.58 9.47 -0.93
CA VAL A 118 3.73 9.53 -1.83
C VAL A 118 4.77 8.53 -1.32
N GLY A 119 5.15 7.58 -2.17
CA GLY A 119 6.10 6.52 -1.85
C GLY A 119 7.55 6.87 -2.21
N ASP A 120 8.43 5.88 -2.05
CA ASP A 120 9.83 5.98 -2.45
C ASP A 120 9.98 6.43 -3.93
N PRO A 121 11.02 7.19 -4.29
CA PRO A 121 11.28 7.56 -5.69
C PRO A 121 11.45 6.36 -6.64
N ASP A 122 12.02 5.24 -6.17
CA ASP A 122 12.05 3.98 -6.94
C ASP A 122 10.70 3.25 -6.81
N PRO A 123 10.00 2.99 -7.93
CA PRO A 123 8.69 2.36 -7.91
C PRO A 123 8.69 0.94 -7.31
N VAL A 124 9.80 0.22 -7.39
CA VAL A 124 9.92 -1.11 -6.76
C VAL A 124 10.01 -0.96 -5.24
N CYS A 125 10.82 -0.02 -4.75
CA CYS A 125 10.89 0.28 -3.33
C CYS A 125 9.54 0.79 -2.80
N ALA A 126 8.85 1.65 -3.55
CA ALA A 126 7.51 2.14 -3.18
C ALA A 126 6.50 0.99 -3.04
N ALA A 127 6.51 0.03 -4.00
CA ALA A 127 5.66 -1.15 -3.93
C ALA A 127 6.01 -2.06 -2.74
N VAL A 128 7.31 -2.37 -2.57
CA VAL A 128 7.78 -3.27 -1.50
C VAL A 128 7.50 -2.70 -0.12
N ASN A 129 7.67 -1.39 0.07
CA ASN A 129 7.34 -0.72 1.32
C ASN A 129 5.84 -0.83 1.61
N ALA A 130 4.97 -0.55 0.63
CA ALA A 130 3.53 -0.71 0.80
C ALA A 130 3.13 -2.16 1.13
N LEU A 131 3.74 -3.15 0.49
CA LEU A 131 3.53 -4.57 0.79
C LEU A 131 3.99 -4.98 2.18
N HIS A 132 4.99 -4.28 2.73
CA HIS A 132 5.50 -4.54 4.06
C HIS A 132 4.64 -3.87 5.15
N ASP A 133 4.18 -2.65 4.89
CA ASP A 133 3.47 -1.83 5.86
C ASP A 133 1.96 -2.17 5.91
N GLU A 134 1.43 -2.66 4.79
CA GLU A 134 0.02 -2.98 4.61
C GLU A 134 -0.15 -4.41 4.08
N GLN A 135 -1.23 -5.08 4.50
CA GLN A 135 -1.56 -6.39 3.95
C GLN A 135 -2.29 -6.22 2.62
N ILE A 136 -1.56 -6.25 1.54
CA ILE A 136 -2.08 -6.10 0.19
C ILE A 136 -2.47 -7.47 -0.37
N ASP A 137 -3.65 -7.56 -0.99
CA ASP A 137 -4.18 -8.78 -1.63
C ASP A 137 -4.03 -8.74 -3.16
N GLU A 138 -3.98 -7.54 -3.75
CA GLU A 138 -3.90 -7.33 -5.19
C GLU A 138 -3.18 -6.01 -5.52
N ILE A 139 -2.48 -5.96 -6.64
CA ILE A 139 -1.81 -4.75 -7.14
C ILE A 139 -2.40 -4.36 -8.50
N ILE A 140 -2.89 -3.13 -8.63
CA ILE A 140 -3.17 -2.48 -9.92
C ILE A 140 -1.98 -1.57 -10.22
N LEU A 141 -1.18 -1.93 -11.22
CA LEU A 141 0.01 -1.18 -11.61
C LEU A 141 -0.19 -0.53 -12.97
N SER A 142 0.00 0.78 -13.05
CA SER A 142 -0.16 1.52 -14.30
C SER A 142 1.15 2.01 -14.87
N THR A 143 1.29 1.87 -16.20
CA THR A 143 2.43 2.39 -16.95
C THR A 143 2.00 3.05 -18.25
N PHE A 144 2.86 3.83 -18.86
CA PHE A 144 2.76 4.15 -20.27
C PHE A 144 3.02 2.90 -21.13
N PRO A 145 2.70 2.93 -22.44
CA PRO A 145 3.08 1.88 -23.38
C PRO A 145 4.58 1.62 -23.40
N GLU A 146 5.00 0.42 -23.78
CA GLU A 146 6.41 -0.03 -23.73
C GLU A 146 7.38 0.95 -24.41
N ALA A 147 6.98 1.52 -25.53
CA ALA A 147 7.80 2.47 -26.29
C ALA A 147 8.18 3.71 -25.47
N THR A 148 7.34 4.14 -24.55
CA THR A 148 7.51 5.37 -23.74
C THR A 148 7.75 5.10 -22.26
N SER A 149 7.44 3.91 -21.77
CA SER A 149 7.54 3.55 -20.36
C SER A 149 8.98 3.32 -19.91
N GLY A 150 9.48 4.20 -19.04
CA GLY A 150 10.74 3.95 -18.34
C GLY A 150 10.64 2.79 -17.35
N TRP A 151 9.45 2.49 -16.84
CA TRP A 151 9.23 1.37 -15.91
C TRP A 151 9.28 0.03 -16.61
N LEU A 152 8.67 -0.12 -17.78
CA LEU A 152 8.72 -1.36 -18.55
C LEU A 152 10.14 -1.67 -19.05
N ARG A 153 10.88 -0.64 -19.50
CA ARG A 153 12.30 -0.80 -19.88
C ARG A 153 13.20 -1.26 -18.73
N ARG A 154 12.84 -0.94 -17.47
CA ARG A 154 13.57 -1.35 -16.25
C ARG A 154 12.98 -2.58 -15.58
N ASP A 155 12.04 -3.25 -16.26
CA ASP A 155 11.35 -4.46 -15.75
C ASP A 155 10.80 -4.28 -14.31
N VAL A 156 10.16 -3.17 -14.04
CA VAL A 156 9.60 -2.87 -12.71
C VAL A 156 8.63 -3.97 -12.26
N ILE A 157 7.76 -4.46 -13.16
CA ILE A 157 6.80 -5.52 -12.85
C ILE A 157 7.50 -6.81 -12.44
N GLY A 158 8.49 -7.26 -13.23
CA GLY A 158 9.26 -8.48 -12.92
C GLY A 158 10.07 -8.33 -11.64
N ARG A 159 10.57 -7.12 -11.34
CA ARG A 159 11.26 -6.84 -10.08
C ARG A 159 10.32 -6.92 -8.88
N ILE A 160 9.11 -6.35 -8.97
CA ILE A 160 8.10 -6.45 -7.89
C ILE A 160 7.72 -7.93 -7.66
N ARG A 161 7.50 -8.71 -8.73
CA ARG A 161 7.18 -10.15 -8.64
C ARG A 161 8.25 -11.00 -7.95
N LYS A 162 9.49 -10.53 -7.83
CA LYS A 162 10.52 -11.21 -7.04
C LYS A 162 10.34 -11.07 -5.53
N HIS A 163 9.51 -10.11 -5.10
CA HIS A 163 9.25 -9.82 -3.70
C HIS A 163 7.87 -10.30 -3.23
N THR A 164 6.98 -10.67 -4.16
CA THR A 164 5.63 -11.08 -3.81
C THR A 164 4.99 -11.97 -4.88
N ASP A 165 4.13 -12.91 -4.45
CA ASP A 165 3.27 -13.72 -5.33
C ASP A 165 1.87 -13.09 -5.51
N ILE A 166 1.63 -11.91 -4.96
CA ILE A 166 0.36 -11.20 -5.06
C ILE A 166 0.06 -10.89 -6.54
N PRO A 167 -1.18 -11.12 -7.01
CA PRO A 167 -1.56 -10.84 -8.38
C PRO A 167 -1.38 -9.37 -8.74
N ILE A 168 -0.76 -9.13 -9.90
CA ILE A 168 -0.54 -7.78 -10.45
C ILE A 168 -1.37 -7.63 -11.72
N ARG A 169 -2.37 -6.76 -11.68
CA ARG A 169 -3.10 -6.28 -12.86
C ARG A 169 -2.34 -5.12 -13.46
N HIS A 170 -1.80 -5.29 -14.66
CA HIS A 170 -1.10 -4.23 -15.38
C HIS A 170 -2.06 -3.44 -16.25
N VAL A 171 -2.08 -2.12 -16.09
CA VAL A 171 -2.91 -1.17 -16.86
C VAL A 171 -1.99 -0.28 -17.68
N VAL A 172 -2.25 -0.19 -18.98
CA VAL A 172 -1.52 0.70 -19.88
C VAL A 172 -2.34 1.96 -20.10
N VAL A 173 -1.72 3.12 -19.96
CA VAL A 173 -2.34 4.45 -20.12
C VAL A 173 -1.62 5.19 -21.23
N GLU A 174 -2.33 5.68 -22.22
CA GLU A 174 -1.73 6.49 -23.28
C GLU A 174 -1.30 7.88 -22.76
N PRO A 175 -0.18 8.43 -23.23
CA PRO A 175 0.31 9.74 -22.77
C PRO A 175 -0.74 10.86 -22.89
N ALA A 176 -1.50 10.89 -23.97
CA ALA A 176 -2.56 11.86 -24.19
C ALA A 176 -3.67 11.78 -23.13
N GLU A 177 -4.01 10.59 -22.65
CA GLU A 177 -5.00 10.38 -21.58
C GLU A 177 -4.48 10.88 -20.23
N ALA A 178 -3.22 10.63 -19.92
CA ALA A 178 -2.59 11.11 -18.70
C ALA A 178 -2.49 12.65 -18.70
N GLU A 179 -2.14 13.27 -19.82
CA GLU A 179 -2.08 14.73 -19.98
C GLU A 179 -3.47 15.37 -19.88
N ALA A 180 -4.47 14.80 -20.53
CA ALA A 180 -5.85 15.28 -20.46
C ALA A 180 -6.39 15.21 -19.03
N ALA A 181 -6.11 14.13 -18.31
CA ALA A 181 -6.48 13.98 -16.91
C ALA A 181 -5.70 14.94 -16.00
N ALA A 182 -4.44 15.24 -16.30
CA ALA A 182 -3.62 16.19 -15.55
C ALA A 182 -4.07 17.66 -15.72
N SER A 183 -4.79 17.98 -16.77
CA SER A 183 -5.23 19.35 -17.10
C SER A 183 -6.65 19.70 -16.58
N ARG A 184 -7.38 18.72 -16.06
CA ARG A 184 -8.72 18.89 -15.46
C ARG A 184 -8.62 19.12 -13.95
#